data_5a3be1a5b96871b65d02b33f6162f5eb
#
_entry.id   5a3be1a5b96871b65d02b33f6162f5eb
#
_cell.length_a   1.000
_cell.length_b   1.000
_cell.length_c   1.000
_cell.angle_alpha   90.00
_cell.angle_beta   90.00
_cell.angle_gamma   90.00
#
_symmetry.space_group_name_H-M   'P 1'
#
loop_
_entity.id
_entity.type
_entity.pdbx_description
1 polymer ?
#
loop_
_entity_poly.entity_id
_entity_poly.type
_entity_poly.pdbx_seq_one_letter_code
_entity_poly.pdbx_strand_id
1 'polypeptide(L)'
;SKPGHIFPLKSLKGGVLRRAGHTEASVDLPRLAGLYPSGVICEILNEDGSMARLNNLFEVAKKHKLVIISIKDLINYRLQSESLIEKKVSISLPTEYGSFDLIAYEQINSKETHIALKKGVWSDEDEVMVRVHSSCVTGDILGSLRCDCGSQLKMALRKINENGKGLLLYMNQEGRGIGLINKLKAYELQEEGFDTVEANHKLGFKMDHRDYGVGAVSYTHLRAHETSR
;
A
#
# COMPACT_ATOMS: atom_id res chain seq x y z
N SER A 1 14.63 38.96 -3.28
CA SER A 1 13.90 40.20 -2.97
C SER A 1 13.76 40.40 -1.46
N LYS A 2 13.90 41.61 -1.00
CA LYS A 2 13.63 42.00 0.40
C LYS A 2 12.54 43.07 0.39
N PRO A 3 11.49 42.99 1.22
CA PRO A 3 11.15 41.87 2.13
C PRO A 3 10.62 40.65 1.37
N GLY A 4 10.81 39.45 1.96
CA GLY A 4 10.32 38.19 1.44
C GLY A 4 9.60 37.41 2.53
N HIS A 5 8.70 36.52 2.13
CA HIS A 5 7.96 35.64 3.04
C HIS A 5 8.36 34.18 2.80
N ILE A 6 8.56 33.45 3.90
CA ILE A 6 8.67 31.99 3.84
C ILE A 6 7.32 31.41 4.23
N PHE A 7 6.70 30.66 3.31
CA PHE A 7 5.41 30.04 3.56
C PHE A 7 5.61 28.72 4.29
N PRO A 8 5.04 28.52 5.48
CA PRO A 8 5.04 27.24 6.14
C PRO A 8 4.17 26.26 5.36
N LEU A 9 4.75 25.09 5.01
CA LEU A 9 4.06 23.98 4.37
C LEU A 9 3.93 22.83 5.38
N LYS A 10 2.77 22.20 5.40
CA LYS A 10 2.53 21.03 6.25
C LYS A 10 2.58 19.77 5.40
N SER A 11 3.48 18.85 5.74
CA SER A 11 3.52 17.51 5.13
C SER A 11 2.31 16.68 5.55
N LEU A 12 1.88 15.77 4.68
CA LEU A 12 0.88 14.79 5.03
C LEU A 12 1.46 13.78 6.04
N LYS A 13 0.62 13.36 6.98
CA LYS A 13 0.97 12.28 7.91
C LYS A 13 1.23 11.01 7.11
N GLY A 14 2.42 10.40 7.30
CA GLY A 14 2.91 9.27 6.51
C GLY A 14 3.99 9.66 5.49
N GLY A 15 4.22 10.96 5.28
CA GLY A 15 5.32 11.46 4.46
C GLY A 15 5.23 10.99 3.01
N VAL A 16 6.39 10.67 2.40
CA VAL A 16 6.48 10.24 0.99
C VAL A 16 5.71 8.95 0.68
N LEU A 17 5.42 8.13 1.69
CA LEU A 17 4.59 6.93 1.52
C LEU A 17 3.11 7.26 1.33
N ARG A 18 2.67 8.46 1.70
CA ARG A 18 1.30 8.95 1.49
C ARG A 18 1.19 9.84 0.28
N ARG A 19 2.19 10.69 0.06
CA ARG A 19 2.28 11.60 -1.08
C ARG A 19 3.73 11.72 -1.53
N ALA A 20 4.02 11.29 -2.75
CA ALA A 20 5.35 11.36 -3.35
C ALA A 20 5.68 12.82 -3.73
N GLY A 21 6.01 13.64 -2.72
CA GLY A 21 6.24 15.08 -2.88
C GLY A 21 7.47 15.59 -2.12
N HIS A 22 8.00 16.74 -2.55
CA HIS A 22 9.19 17.37 -1.95
C HIS A 22 8.92 17.82 -0.51
N THR A 23 7.70 18.31 -0.22
CA THR A 23 7.28 18.70 1.13
C THR A 23 7.36 17.52 2.09
N GLU A 24 6.89 16.36 1.68
CA GLU A 24 6.95 15.13 2.46
C GLU A 24 8.40 14.66 2.63
N ALA A 25 9.19 14.68 1.56
CA ALA A 25 10.60 14.29 1.60
C ALA A 25 11.42 15.18 2.54
N SER A 26 11.16 16.50 2.54
CA SER A 26 11.87 17.45 3.41
C SER A 26 11.64 17.23 4.90
N VAL A 27 10.56 16.56 5.27
CA VAL A 27 10.24 16.18 6.66
C VAL A 27 10.71 14.76 6.97
N ASP A 28 10.62 13.84 6.00
CA ASP A 28 11.04 12.46 6.18
C ASP A 28 12.55 12.31 6.35
N LEU A 29 13.35 13.02 5.55
CA LEU A 29 14.81 12.93 5.61
C LEU A 29 15.38 13.28 6.98
N PRO A 30 15.08 14.44 7.60
CA PRO A 30 15.55 14.74 8.94
C PRO A 30 15.00 13.76 9.98
N ARG A 31 13.73 13.33 9.86
CA ARG A 31 13.16 12.30 10.74
C ARG A 31 13.94 11.00 10.69
N LEU A 32 14.29 10.51 9.49
CA LEU A 32 15.08 9.29 9.30
C LEU A 32 16.51 9.44 9.82
N ALA A 33 17.05 10.65 9.80
CA ALA A 33 18.35 10.98 10.39
C ALA A 33 18.32 11.18 11.92
N GLY A 34 17.16 10.97 12.57
CA GLY A 34 16.99 11.18 14.03
C GLY A 34 16.96 12.65 14.44
N LEU A 35 16.73 13.56 13.49
CA LEU A 35 16.64 15.01 13.72
C LEU A 35 15.18 15.45 13.86
N TYR A 36 14.98 16.72 14.22
CA TYR A 36 13.63 17.30 14.27
C TYR A 36 12.99 17.27 12.86
N PRO A 37 11.74 16.80 12.72
CA PRO A 37 11.11 16.54 11.41
C PRO A 37 10.62 17.84 10.74
N SER A 38 11.56 18.67 10.35
CA SER A 38 11.32 19.89 9.57
C SER A 38 12.48 20.14 8.62
N GLY A 39 12.22 20.80 7.50
CA GLY A 39 13.24 21.14 6.51
C GLY A 39 12.89 22.37 5.72
N VAL A 40 13.89 23.01 5.15
CA VAL A 40 13.74 24.10 4.20
C VAL A 40 13.86 23.54 2.80
N ILE A 41 12.94 23.91 1.91
CA ILE A 41 12.99 23.54 0.50
C ILE A 41 13.17 24.77 -0.35
N CYS A 42 13.98 24.64 -1.40
CA CYS A 42 14.25 25.70 -2.36
C CYS A 42 14.37 25.09 -3.75
N GLU A 43 13.73 25.70 -4.71
CA GLU A 43 13.81 25.31 -6.11
C GLU A 43 15.11 25.82 -6.72
N ILE A 44 15.72 24.99 -7.56
CA ILE A 44 16.98 25.32 -8.25
C ILE A 44 16.65 25.83 -9.64
N LEU A 45 17.09 27.05 -9.94
CA LEU A 45 16.94 27.71 -11.23
C LEU A 45 18.26 27.71 -11.99
N ASN A 46 18.19 27.69 -13.31
CA ASN A 46 19.29 27.97 -14.20
C ASN A 46 19.65 29.48 -14.17
N GLU A 47 20.79 29.85 -14.73
CA GLU A 47 21.23 31.25 -14.81
C GLU A 47 20.27 32.14 -15.62
N ASP A 48 19.54 31.56 -16.58
CA ASP A 48 18.52 32.25 -17.39
C ASP A 48 17.16 32.39 -16.67
N GLY A 49 17.04 31.91 -15.42
CA GLY A 49 15.81 31.93 -14.62
C GLY A 49 14.84 30.77 -14.91
N SER A 50 15.15 29.90 -15.82
CA SER A 50 14.34 28.69 -16.08
C SER A 50 14.57 27.66 -14.98
N MET A 51 13.61 26.73 -14.79
CA MET A 51 13.72 25.63 -13.81
C MET A 51 14.80 24.65 -14.22
N ALA A 52 15.78 24.40 -13.36
CA ALA A 52 16.80 23.39 -13.56
C ALA A 52 16.16 21.98 -13.68
N ARG A 53 16.55 21.25 -14.71
CA ARG A 53 16.11 19.86 -14.95
C ARG A 53 17.22 18.89 -14.55
N LEU A 54 16.95 17.61 -14.59
CA LEU A 54 17.81 16.56 -14.05
C LEU A 54 19.29 16.71 -14.47
N ASN A 55 19.56 16.95 -15.76
CA ASN A 55 20.93 17.11 -16.26
C ASN A 55 21.64 18.30 -15.62
N ASN A 56 20.96 19.47 -15.53
CA ASN A 56 21.50 20.66 -14.86
C ASN A 56 21.73 20.39 -13.36
N LEU A 57 20.82 19.64 -12.72
CA LEU A 57 20.92 19.32 -11.29
C LEU A 57 22.14 18.43 -11.00
N PHE A 58 22.52 17.52 -11.89
CA PHE A 58 23.77 16.75 -11.75
C PHE A 58 25.00 17.65 -11.78
N GLU A 59 25.03 18.66 -12.65
CA GLU A 59 26.14 19.61 -12.71
C GLU A 59 26.22 20.48 -11.43
N VAL A 60 25.06 20.98 -10.97
CA VAL A 60 24.97 21.75 -9.72
C VAL A 60 25.44 20.90 -8.54
N ALA A 61 24.99 19.66 -8.44
CA ALA A 61 25.36 18.76 -7.37
C ALA A 61 26.87 18.49 -7.37
N LYS A 62 27.48 18.25 -8.55
CA LYS A 62 28.92 18.05 -8.71
C LYS A 62 29.71 19.30 -8.29
N LYS A 63 29.28 20.49 -8.77
CA LYS A 63 29.89 21.77 -8.47
C LYS A 63 29.89 22.09 -6.98
N HIS A 64 28.80 21.81 -6.30
CA HIS A 64 28.58 22.14 -4.88
C HIS A 64 28.77 20.95 -3.93
N LYS A 65 29.21 19.78 -4.44
CA LYS A 65 29.37 18.53 -3.66
C LYS A 65 28.11 18.13 -2.90
N LEU A 66 26.94 18.26 -3.55
CA LEU A 66 25.66 17.90 -2.98
C LEU A 66 25.29 16.46 -3.33
N VAL A 67 24.52 15.81 -2.45
CA VAL A 67 23.93 14.49 -2.71
C VAL A 67 22.61 14.68 -3.45
N ILE A 68 22.39 13.88 -4.48
CA ILE A 68 21.10 13.79 -5.17
C ILE A 68 20.45 12.48 -4.78
N ILE A 69 19.18 12.55 -4.41
CA ILE A 69 18.30 11.39 -4.20
C ILE A 69 16.99 11.60 -4.96
N SER A 70 16.32 10.51 -5.32
CA SER A 70 14.97 10.59 -5.86
C SER A 70 13.91 10.30 -4.79
N ILE A 71 12.72 10.84 -4.97
CA ILE A 71 11.56 10.51 -4.11
C ILE A 71 11.27 9.00 -4.18
N LYS A 72 11.46 8.38 -5.35
CA LYS A 72 11.30 6.94 -5.55
C LYS A 72 12.25 6.13 -4.67
N ASP A 73 13.51 6.52 -4.60
CA ASP A 73 14.50 5.81 -3.77
C ASP A 73 14.21 5.99 -2.29
N LEU A 74 13.76 7.18 -1.88
CA LEU A 74 13.33 7.43 -0.50
C LEU A 74 12.11 6.58 -0.13
N ILE A 75 11.13 6.44 -1.02
CA ILE A 75 9.98 5.54 -0.83
C ILE A 75 10.47 4.10 -0.65
N ASN A 76 11.33 3.61 -1.55
CA ASN A 76 11.86 2.25 -1.47
C ASN A 76 12.62 2.00 -0.16
N TYR A 77 13.45 2.96 0.25
CA TYR A 77 14.17 2.88 1.52
C TYR A 77 13.22 2.76 2.71
N ARG A 78 12.17 3.59 2.75
CA ARG A 78 11.18 3.57 3.82
C ARG A 78 10.35 2.29 3.83
N LEU A 79 9.98 1.76 2.65
CA LEU A 79 9.25 0.48 2.54
C LEU A 79 10.08 -0.70 3.06
N GLN A 80 11.41 -0.65 2.95
CA GLN A 80 12.30 -1.68 3.45
C GLN A 80 12.62 -1.53 4.96
N SER A 81 12.65 -0.30 5.45
CA SER A 81 13.12 0.02 6.81
C SER A 81 11.99 0.24 7.84
N GLU A 82 10.79 0.55 7.38
CA GLU A 82 9.67 0.87 8.26
C GLU A 82 8.54 -0.16 8.13
N SER A 83 7.98 -0.58 9.27
CA SER A 83 6.72 -1.33 9.25
C SER A 83 5.56 -0.37 8.94
N LEU A 84 4.77 -0.70 7.92
CA LEU A 84 3.57 0.07 7.54
C LEU A 84 2.33 -0.32 8.35
N ILE A 85 2.43 -1.42 9.09
CA ILE A 85 1.33 -2.01 9.84
C ILE A 85 1.74 -2.29 11.28
N GLU A 86 0.77 -2.23 12.16
CA GLU A 86 0.90 -2.57 13.58
C GLU A 86 -0.09 -3.67 13.93
N LYS A 87 0.41 -4.76 14.53
CA LYS A 87 -0.45 -5.82 15.06
C LYS A 87 -1.23 -5.28 16.26
N LYS A 88 -2.56 -5.37 16.24
CA LYS A 88 -3.43 -4.87 17.29
C LYS A 88 -3.97 -5.98 18.19
N VAL A 89 -4.42 -7.07 17.60
CA VAL A 89 -5.07 -8.16 18.35
C VAL A 89 -4.87 -9.49 17.62
N SER A 90 -4.86 -10.57 18.39
CA SER A 90 -4.86 -11.93 17.87
C SER A 90 -5.83 -12.77 18.69
N ILE A 91 -6.71 -13.50 18.00
CA ILE A 91 -7.73 -14.36 18.61
C ILE A 91 -7.83 -15.69 17.84
N SER A 92 -8.36 -16.72 18.50
CA SER A 92 -8.82 -17.93 17.80
C SER A 92 -10.20 -17.67 17.21
N LEU A 93 -10.38 -17.96 15.93
CA LEU A 93 -11.64 -17.79 15.19
C LEU A 93 -12.13 -19.12 14.65
N PRO A 94 -13.14 -19.75 15.24
CA PRO A 94 -13.81 -20.88 14.63
C PRO A 94 -14.67 -20.39 13.44
N THR A 95 -14.56 -21.08 12.32
CA THR A 95 -15.32 -20.81 11.09
C THR A 95 -15.92 -22.09 10.52
N GLU A 96 -16.83 -21.99 9.56
CA GLU A 96 -17.34 -23.15 8.82
C GLU A 96 -16.26 -23.91 8.02
N TYR A 97 -15.09 -23.27 7.80
CA TYR A 97 -13.94 -23.85 7.09
C TYR A 97 -12.87 -24.42 8.04
N GLY A 98 -13.08 -24.34 9.35
CA GLY A 98 -12.14 -24.74 10.39
C GLY A 98 -11.77 -23.61 11.34
N SER A 99 -10.89 -23.90 12.30
CA SER A 99 -10.41 -22.89 13.24
C SER A 99 -9.11 -22.26 12.76
N PHE A 100 -9.03 -20.94 12.82
CA PHE A 100 -7.87 -20.13 12.43
C PHE A 100 -7.47 -19.19 13.55
N ASP A 101 -6.20 -18.80 13.58
CA ASP A 101 -5.76 -17.63 14.35
C ASP A 101 -6.02 -16.39 13.49
N LEU A 102 -6.95 -15.55 13.94
CA LEU A 102 -7.20 -14.25 13.32
C LEU A 102 -6.30 -13.21 13.95
N ILE A 103 -5.53 -12.52 13.12
CA ILE A 103 -4.63 -11.44 13.53
C ILE A 103 -5.08 -10.17 12.81
N ALA A 104 -5.42 -9.13 13.57
CA ALA A 104 -5.77 -7.83 13.00
C ALA A 104 -4.56 -6.90 13.02
N TYR A 105 -4.31 -6.28 11.88
CA TYR A 105 -3.29 -5.26 11.68
C TYR A 105 -3.94 -3.94 11.33
N GLU A 106 -3.47 -2.86 11.93
CA GLU A 106 -3.83 -1.50 11.58
C GLU A 106 -2.73 -0.87 10.74
N GLN A 107 -3.07 -0.33 9.58
CA GLN A 107 -2.14 0.45 8.78
C GLN A 107 -1.88 1.80 9.45
N ILE A 108 -0.62 2.12 9.71
CA ILE A 108 -0.22 3.27 10.53
C ILE A 108 -0.70 4.59 9.92
N ASN A 109 -0.70 4.70 8.60
CA ASN A 109 -0.95 5.95 7.87
C ASN A 109 -2.43 6.20 7.56
N SER A 110 -3.22 5.15 7.27
CA SER A 110 -4.64 5.25 6.87
C SER A 110 -5.61 4.85 7.96
N LYS A 111 -5.13 4.15 9.00
CA LYS A 111 -5.96 3.54 10.06
C LYS A 111 -6.88 2.43 9.53
N GLU A 112 -6.65 1.97 8.32
CA GLU A 112 -7.34 0.81 7.78
C GLU A 112 -6.93 -0.46 8.49
N THR A 113 -7.90 -1.35 8.70
CA THR A 113 -7.66 -2.65 9.33
C THR A 113 -7.56 -3.74 8.27
N HIS A 114 -6.48 -4.49 8.30
CA HIS A 114 -6.26 -5.69 7.51
C HIS A 114 -6.27 -6.91 8.42
N ILE A 115 -6.68 -8.06 7.90
CA ILE A 115 -6.84 -9.28 8.68
C ILE A 115 -5.96 -10.38 8.08
N ALA A 116 -5.25 -11.09 8.94
CA ALA A 116 -4.58 -12.33 8.60
C ALA A 116 -5.29 -13.51 9.28
N LEU A 117 -5.67 -14.53 8.52
CA LEU A 117 -6.15 -15.81 9.03
C LEU A 117 -5.02 -16.83 8.87
N LYS A 118 -4.45 -17.22 10.00
CA LYS A 118 -3.30 -18.13 10.07
C LYS A 118 -3.77 -19.52 10.52
N LYS A 119 -3.24 -20.56 9.88
CA LYS A 119 -3.43 -21.97 10.28
C LYS A 119 -2.07 -22.63 10.45
N GLY A 120 -1.86 -23.27 11.58
CA GLY A 120 -0.61 -24.00 11.85
C GLY A 120 0.58 -23.12 12.25
N VAL A 121 1.71 -23.75 12.46
CA VAL A 121 2.99 -23.14 12.82
C VAL A 121 4.03 -23.50 11.77
N TRP A 122 4.92 -22.59 11.46
CA TRP A 122 6.00 -22.79 10.49
C TRP A 122 7.26 -22.03 10.88
N SER A 123 8.39 -22.47 10.34
CA SER A 123 9.71 -21.83 10.40
C SER A 123 9.98 -21.02 9.13
N ASP A 124 11.09 -20.29 9.10
CA ASP A 124 11.51 -19.49 7.94
C ASP A 124 11.90 -20.35 6.71
N GLU A 125 12.16 -21.67 6.90
CA GLU A 125 12.52 -22.62 5.84
C GLU A 125 11.30 -23.36 5.25
N ASP A 126 10.13 -23.19 5.85
CA ASP A 126 8.92 -23.88 5.42
C ASP A 126 8.25 -23.21 4.23
N GLU A 127 7.84 -23.98 3.26
CA GLU A 127 6.92 -23.53 2.22
C GLU A 127 5.52 -23.40 2.81
N VAL A 128 4.93 -22.20 2.72
CA VAL A 128 3.62 -21.88 3.29
C VAL A 128 2.67 -21.43 2.19
N MET A 129 1.50 -22.04 2.16
CA MET A 129 0.43 -21.60 1.25
C MET A 129 -0.07 -20.23 1.68
N VAL A 130 0.06 -19.21 0.80
CA VAL A 130 -0.40 -17.85 1.06
C VAL A 130 -1.43 -17.44 0.04
N ARG A 131 -2.53 -16.85 0.50
CA ARG A 131 -3.51 -16.15 -0.34
C ARG A 131 -3.62 -14.71 0.12
N VAL A 132 -3.33 -13.77 -0.78
CA VAL A 132 -3.71 -12.36 -0.59
C VAL A 132 -5.06 -12.14 -1.26
N HIS A 133 -6.05 -11.71 -0.49
CA HIS A 133 -7.42 -11.47 -0.93
C HIS A 133 -7.81 -10.02 -0.63
N SER A 134 -8.16 -9.26 -1.65
CA SER A 134 -8.73 -7.91 -1.46
C SER A 134 -10.22 -8.01 -1.17
N SER A 135 -10.71 -7.28 -0.18
CA SER A 135 -12.11 -7.28 0.22
C SER A 135 -13.05 -7.02 -0.96
N CYS A 136 -14.15 -7.72 -0.97
CA CYS A 136 -15.18 -7.60 -1.99
C CYS A 136 -16.55 -7.83 -1.34
N VAL A 137 -17.19 -6.77 -0.83
CA VAL A 137 -18.48 -6.87 -0.16
C VAL A 137 -19.53 -7.61 -1.01
N THR A 138 -19.58 -7.30 -2.30
CA THR A 138 -20.55 -7.93 -3.20
C THR A 138 -20.29 -9.42 -3.41
N GLY A 139 -19.06 -9.86 -3.56
CA GLY A 139 -18.71 -11.26 -3.76
C GLY A 139 -18.58 -12.05 -2.47
N ASP A 140 -17.87 -11.51 -1.48
CA ASP A 140 -17.53 -12.23 -0.25
C ASP A 140 -18.72 -12.38 0.69
N ILE A 141 -19.60 -11.35 0.77
CA ILE A 141 -20.72 -11.31 1.72
C ILE A 141 -22.05 -11.55 1.00
N LEU A 142 -22.29 -10.85 -0.11
CA LEU A 142 -23.59 -10.90 -0.79
C LEU A 142 -23.71 -12.00 -1.84
N GLY A 143 -22.61 -12.73 -2.13
CA GLY A 143 -22.64 -13.85 -3.09
C GLY A 143 -22.91 -13.41 -4.54
N SER A 144 -22.49 -12.21 -4.92
CA SER A 144 -22.70 -11.68 -6.28
C SER A 144 -22.07 -12.58 -7.34
N LEU A 145 -22.81 -12.81 -8.42
CA LEU A 145 -22.33 -13.56 -9.59
C LEU A 145 -21.52 -12.67 -10.58
N ARG A 146 -21.36 -11.38 -10.30
CA ARG A 146 -20.54 -10.46 -11.12
C ARG A 146 -19.04 -10.66 -10.94
N CYS A 147 -18.62 -11.41 -9.92
CA CYS A 147 -17.22 -11.74 -9.67
C CYS A 147 -17.12 -13.11 -8.99
N ASP A 148 -15.91 -13.65 -8.99
CA ASP A 148 -15.57 -14.93 -8.35
C ASP A 148 -14.90 -14.77 -6.97
N CYS A 149 -14.90 -13.55 -6.41
CA CYS A 149 -14.19 -13.24 -5.16
C CYS A 149 -14.63 -14.16 -4.01
N GLY A 150 -15.94 -14.28 -3.77
CA GLY A 150 -16.45 -15.11 -2.69
C GLY A 150 -16.11 -16.59 -2.85
N SER A 151 -16.16 -17.14 -4.07
CA SER A 151 -15.76 -18.53 -4.32
C SER A 151 -14.26 -18.73 -4.13
N GLN A 152 -13.43 -17.78 -4.55
CA GLN A 152 -11.98 -17.80 -4.32
C GLN A 152 -11.63 -17.73 -2.82
N LEU A 153 -12.31 -16.87 -2.05
CA LEU A 153 -12.12 -16.77 -0.61
C LEU A 153 -12.45 -18.10 0.09
N LYS A 154 -13.61 -18.66 -0.20
CA LYS A 154 -14.06 -19.95 0.36
C LYS A 154 -13.11 -21.09 0.01
N MET A 155 -12.67 -21.17 -1.25
CA MET A 155 -11.72 -22.16 -1.72
C MET A 155 -10.37 -22.05 -1.00
N ALA A 156 -9.85 -20.82 -0.83
CA ALA A 156 -8.59 -20.59 -0.14
C ALA A 156 -8.65 -21.04 1.33
N LEU A 157 -9.72 -20.70 2.05
CA LEU A 157 -9.90 -21.12 3.44
C LEU A 157 -9.98 -22.64 3.58
N ARG A 158 -10.73 -23.33 2.69
CA ARG A 158 -10.78 -24.80 2.67
C ARG A 158 -9.41 -25.42 2.43
N LYS A 159 -8.70 -24.98 1.38
CA LYS A 159 -7.37 -25.50 1.05
C LYS A 159 -6.36 -25.28 2.17
N ILE A 160 -6.34 -24.11 2.79
CA ILE A 160 -5.47 -23.83 3.93
C ILE A 160 -5.82 -24.73 5.11
N ASN A 161 -7.11 -24.96 5.39
CA ASN A 161 -7.53 -25.84 6.46
C ASN A 161 -7.18 -27.31 6.19
N GLU A 162 -7.38 -27.81 4.97
CA GLU A 162 -7.02 -29.15 4.53
C GLU A 162 -5.50 -29.38 4.60
N ASN A 163 -4.72 -28.38 4.19
CA ASN A 163 -3.26 -28.44 4.27
C ASN A 163 -2.73 -28.38 5.72
N GLY A 164 -3.56 -27.91 6.68
CA GLY A 164 -3.16 -27.75 8.07
C GLY A 164 -2.16 -26.63 8.35
N LYS A 165 -1.59 -26.01 7.31
CA LYS A 165 -0.60 -24.92 7.36
C LYS A 165 -0.84 -23.93 6.24
N GLY A 166 -1.01 -22.64 6.57
CA GLY A 166 -1.19 -21.59 5.58
C GLY A 166 -1.70 -20.26 6.14
N LEU A 167 -1.75 -19.28 5.26
CA LEU A 167 -2.07 -17.90 5.57
C LEU A 167 -3.02 -17.31 4.53
N LEU A 168 -4.12 -16.70 4.97
CA LEU A 168 -4.95 -15.84 4.15
C LEU A 168 -4.83 -14.40 4.66
N LEU A 169 -4.39 -13.49 3.82
CA LEU A 169 -4.40 -12.05 4.09
C LEU A 169 -5.63 -11.42 3.46
N TYR A 170 -6.55 -10.95 4.28
CA TYR A 170 -7.75 -10.24 3.86
C TYR A 170 -7.48 -8.73 3.95
N MET A 171 -7.24 -8.13 2.78
CA MET A 171 -6.86 -6.73 2.64
C MET A 171 -8.10 -5.86 2.47
N ASN A 172 -8.25 -4.83 3.28
CA ASN A 172 -9.33 -3.85 3.15
C ASN A 172 -9.03 -2.89 1.99
N GLN A 173 -9.20 -3.39 0.76
CA GLN A 173 -8.93 -2.66 -0.49
C GLN A 173 -10.06 -2.92 -1.51
N GLU A 174 -11.28 -2.56 -1.12
CA GLU A 174 -12.49 -2.77 -1.92
C GLU A 174 -12.37 -2.17 -3.32
N GLY A 175 -12.87 -2.90 -4.32
CA GLY A 175 -12.90 -2.44 -5.71
C GLY A 175 -11.50 -2.21 -6.30
N ARG A 176 -10.49 -3.00 -5.91
CA ARG A 176 -9.08 -2.77 -6.28
C ARG A 176 -8.54 -1.42 -5.79
N GLY A 177 -9.00 -0.98 -4.61
CA GLY A 177 -8.55 0.27 -3.97
C GLY A 177 -9.38 1.50 -4.32
N ILE A 178 -10.39 1.42 -5.20
CA ILE A 178 -11.28 2.56 -5.52
C ILE A 178 -12.46 2.72 -4.54
N GLY A 179 -12.66 1.74 -3.68
CA GLY A 179 -13.75 1.71 -2.71
C GLY A 179 -15.08 1.20 -3.25
N LEU A 180 -15.99 0.85 -2.33
CA LEU A 180 -17.28 0.22 -2.67
C LEU A 180 -18.15 1.10 -3.57
N ILE A 181 -18.29 2.37 -3.25
CA ILE A 181 -19.18 3.28 -4.03
C ILE A 181 -18.73 3.39 -5.49
N ASN A 182 -17.43 3.59 -5.72
CA ASN A 182 -16.92 3.70 -7.09
C ASN A 182 -16.99 2.38 -7.84
N LYS A 183 -16.82 1.25 -7.15
CA LYS A 183 -17.07 -0.07 -7.73
C LYS A 183 -18.51 -0.25 -8.16
N LEU A 184 -19.49 0.22 -7.37
CA LEU A 184 -20.90 0.16 -7.74
C LEU A 184 -21.21 1.05 -8.93
N LYS A 185 -20.63 2.26 -9.02
CA LYS A 185 -20.71 3.12 -10.21
C LYS A 185 -20.07 2.47 -11.44
N ALA A 186 -18.96 1.73 -11.27
CA ALA A 186 -18.41 0.96 -12.38
C ALA A 186 -19.33 -0.16 -12.84
N TYR A 187 -20.09 -0.79 -11.94
CA TYR A 187 -21.10 -1.76 -12.31
C TYR A 187 -22.27 -1.15 -13.10
N GLU A 188 -22.70 0.07 -12.76
CA GLU A 188 -23.69 0.84 -13.51
C GLU A 188 -23.22 1.09 -14.95
N LEU A 189 -21.97 1.55 -15.13
CA LEU A 189 -21.38 1.73 -16.46
C LEU A 189 -21.24 0.41 -17.23
N GLN A 190 -20.99 -0.70 -16.56
CA GLN A 190 -20.96 -2.02 -17.20
C GLN A 190 -22.36 -2.46 -17.68
N GLU A 191 -23.42 -2.06 -17.02
CA GLU A 191 -24.81 -2.29 -17.48
C GLU A 191 -25.13 -1.49 -18.76
N GLU A 192 -24.43 -0.35 -18.96
CA GLU A 192 -24.45 0.43 -20.19
C GLU A 192 -23.58 -0.15 -21.34
N GLY A 193 -22.84 -1.25 -21.08
CA GLY A 193 -22.04 -1.96 -22.09
C GLY A 193 -20.54 -1.69 -22.05
N PHE A 194 -20.03 -0.93 -21.07
CA PHE A 194 -18.58 -0.71 -20.93
C PHE A 194 -17.91 -1.92 -20.28
N ASP A 195 -16.67 -2.19 -20.66
CA ASP A 195 -15.86 -3.18 -19.94
C ASP A 195 -15.33 -2.62 -18.59
N THR A 196 -14.74 -3.49 -17.77
CA THR A 196 -14.24 -3.10 -16.43
C THR A 196 -13.16 -2.00 -16.51
N VAL A 197 -12.31 -2.03 -17.54
CA VAL A 197 -11.20 -1.09 -17.70
C VAL A 197 -11.75 0.27 -18.13
N GLU A 198 -12.63 0.26 -19.13
CA GLU A 198 -13.30 1.45 -19.65
C GLU A 198 -14.15 2.14 -18.57
N ALA A 199 -14.90 1.38 -17.79
CA ALA A 199 -15.70 1.90 -16.68
C ALA A 199 -14.81 2.60 -15.63
N ASN A 200 -13.68 2.00 -15.25
CA ASN A 200 -12.73 2.63 -14.32
C ASN A 200 -12.11 3.89 -14.90
N HIS A 201 -11.72 3.89 -16.19
CA HIS A 201 -11.17 5.07 -16.84
C HIS A 201 -12.18 6.22 -16.91
N LYS A 202 -13.44 5.95 -17.23
CA LYS A 202 -14.52 6.96 -17.20
C LYS A 202 -14.72 7.59 -15.83
N LEU A 203 -14.51 6.81 -14.76
CA LEU A 203 -14.56 7.30 -13.39
C LEU A 203 -13.26 8.01 -12.94
N GLY A 204 -12.24 8.12 -13.82
CA GLY A 204 -10.98 8.78 -13.53
C GLY A 204 -9.98 7.92 -12.74
N PHE A 205 -10.17 6.60 -12.70
CA PHE A 205 -9.30 5.67 -11.98
C PHE A 205 -8.37 4.92 -12.93
N LYS A 206 -7.19 4.55 -12.42
CA LYS A 206 -6.32 3.56 -13.05
C LYS A 206 -6.95 2.17 -12.92
N MET A 207 -6.47 1.20 -13.70
CA MET A 207 -6.96 -0.17 -13.69
C MET A 207 -6.82 -0.86 -12.32
N ASP A 208 -5.80 -0.51 -11.56
CA ASP A 208 -5.53 -1.07 -10.24
C ASP A 208 -4.90 0.00 -9.33
N HIS A 209 -5.53 0.25 -8.18
CA HIS A 209 -5.10 1.19 -7.14
C HIS A 209 -4.67 0.50 -5.85
N ARG A 210 -4.55 -0.84 -5.85
CA ARG A 210 -4.18 -1.59 -4.65
C ARG A 210 -2.77 -1.25 -4.20
N ASP A 211 -2.61 -1.17 -2.88
CA ASP A 211 -1.30 -1.08 -2.24
C ASP A 211 -0.79 -2.49 -1.92
N TYR A 212 0.11 -2.98 -2.78
CA TYR A 212 0.73 -4.28 -2.60
C TYR A 212 1.82 -4.28 -1.51
N GLY A 213 2.37 -3.11 -1.18
CA GLY A 213 3.40 -2.97 -0.14
C GLY A 213 2.90 -3.37 1.24
N VAL A 214 1.67 -2.98 1.59
CA VAL A 214 1.03 -3.38 2.86
C VAL A 214 0.83 -4.89 2.92
N GLY A 215 0.40 -5.52 1.83
CA GLY A 215 0.30 -6.98 1.73
C GLY A 215 1.65 -7.64 1.96
N ALA A 216 2.70 -7.19 1.25
CA ALA A 216 4.06 -7.73 1.37
C ALA A 216 4.59 -7.63 2.81
N VAL A 217 4.43 -6.49 3.47
CA VAL A 217 4.84 -6.32 4.87
C VAL A 217 4.06 -7.25 5.80
N SER A 218 2.76 -7.47 5.56
CA SER A 218 1.93 -8.34 6.40
C SER A 218 2.41 -9.79 6.40
N TYR A 219 2.74 -10.37 5.24
CA TYR A 219 3.23 -11.75 5.22
C TYR A 219 4.69 -11.87 5.65
N THR A 220 5.52 -10.86 5.43
CA THR A 220 6.89 -10.83 5.97
C THR A 220 6.89 -10.83 7.50
N HIS A 221 6.00 -10.06 8.14
CA HIS A 221 5.81 -10.10 9.59
C HIS A 221 5.37 -11.47 10.11
N LEU A 222 4.68 -12.25 9.30
CA LEU A 222 4.25 -13.60 9.64
C LEU A 222 5.25 -14.67 9.22
N ARG A 223 6.42 -14.27 8.68
CA ARG A 223 7.49 -15.15 8.17
C ARG A 223 6.95 -16.17 7.18
N ALA A 224 6.04 -15.75 6.32
CA ALA A 224 5.52 -16.58 5.24
C ALA A 224 6.26 -16.19 3.95
N HIS A 225 6.96 -17.13 3.33
CA HIS A 225 7.56 -16.92 2.01
C HIS A 225 6.55 -17.31 0.92
N GLU A 226 6.43 -16.47 -0.12
CA GLU A 226 5.50 -16.68 -1.20
C GLU A 226 5.99 -17.82 -2.08
N THR A 227 5.19 -18.89 -2.19
CA THR A 227 5.36 -19.87 -3.26
C THR A 227 4.72 -19.28 -4.52
N SER A 228 5.55 -18.88 -5.46
CA SER A 228 5.11 -18.45 -6.79
C SER A 228 4.48 -19.63 -7.54
N ARG A 229 3.13 -19.70 -7.61
CA ARG A 229 2.35 -20.36 -8.67
C ARG A 229 0.98 -19.76 -8.81
#